data_c6e8afd29e0353832624e95fc52ccc71
#
_entry.id   c6e8afd29e0353832624e95fc52ccc71
#
_cell.length_a   1.000
_cell.length_b   1.000
_cell.length_c   1.000
_cell.angle_alpha   90.00
_cell.angle_beta   90.00
_cell.angle_gamma   90.00
#
_symmetry.space_group_name_H-M   'P 1'
#
loop_
_entity.id
_entity.type
_entity.pdbx_description
1 polymer ?
#
loop_
_entity_poly.entity_id
_entity_poly.type
_entity_poly.pdbx_seq_one_letter_code
_entity_poly.pdbx_strand_id
1 'polypeptide(L)'
;MSIREEAENERQKLKNMSWKDRAWYVWEYYKFHLLAVILVIGVLSTIGTMIYRQTFTTRLSVAIINDRSAGASSSALLESELREYMGCGKKDLIEINEGLMVDFNEESTSQYGYATLAKISALVASKSLDVVIGDQSAIDHYETVSAYQNLEELLPPELYERVKDHIYRAKDGEGNLMPVALSLEDTALGEKTGIIMDPPYLAIIQGSPHKEAALQMIEYLFP
;
A
#
# COMPACT_ATOMS: atom_id res chain seq x y z
N MET A 1 13.27 -58.81 4.16
CA MET A 1 14.00 -57.94 3.19
C MET A 1 14.30 -56.62 3.87
N SER A 2 15.56 -56.23 3.89
CA SER A 2 15.90 -54.96 4.56
C SER A 2 15.63 -53.81 3.57
N ILE A 3 15.29 -52.63 4.08
CA ILE A 3 15.04 -51.38 3.29
C ILE A 3 16.25 -51.08 2.36
N ARG A 4 17.46 -51.49 2.76
CA ARG A 4 18.69 -51.36 1.97
C ARG A 4 18.71 -52.27 0.73
N GLU A 5 18.30 -53.53 0.87
CA GLU A 5 18.22 -54.50 -0.24
C GLU A 5 17.17 -54.10 -1.29
N GLU A 6 16.03 -53.55 -0.85
CA GLU A 6 15.02 -53.01 -1.76
C GLU A 6 15.54 -51.80 -2.53
N ALA A 7 16.23 -50.87 -1.86
CA ALA A 7 16.80 -49.70 -2.49
C ALA A 7 17.93 -50.02 -3.47
N GLU A 8 18.75 -51.06 -3.23
CA GLU A 8 19.78 -51.54 -4.16
C GLU A 8 19.18 -52.21 -5.39
N ASN A 9 18.18 -53.04 -5.22
CA ASN A 9 17.42 -53.68 -6.32
C ASN A 9 16.73 -52.66 -7.22
N GLU A 10 16.13 -51.64 -6.65
CA GLU A 10 15.49 -50.51 -7.37
C GLU A 10 16.53 -49.71 -8.17
N ARG A 11 17.71 -49.43 -7.57
CA ARG A 11 18.82 -48.77 -8.26
C ARG A 11 19.35 -49.59 -9.45
N GLN A 12 19.46 -50.91 -9.33
CA GLN A 12 19.91 -51.78 -10.41
C GLN A 12 18.89 -51.84 -11.57
N LYS A 13 17.59 -51.91 -11.27
CA LYS A 13 16.51 -51.85 -12.27
C LYS A 13 16.57 -50.51 -13.04
N LEU A 14 16.67 -49.40 -12.36
CA LEU A 14 16.75 -48.08 -12.99
C LEU A 14 18.02 -47.93 -13.88
N LYS A 15 19.13 -48.56 -13.51
CA LYS A 15 20.41 -48.44 -14.24
C LYS A 15 20.37 -49.10 -15.61
N ASN A 16 19.53 -50.12 -15.79
CA ASN A 16 19.43 -50.91 -17.03
C ASN A 16 18.28 -50.42 -17.97
N MET A 17 17.50 -49.42 -17.56
CA MET A 17 16.42 -48.84 -18.34
C MET A 17 16.91 -47.69 -19.21
N SER A 18 16.26 -47.48 -20.39
CA SER A 18 16.48 -46.27 -21.17
C SER A 18 16.04 -45.03 -20.37
N TRP A 19 16.54 -43.84 -20.72
CA TRP A 19 16.17 -42.63 -19.97
C TRP A 19 14.66 -42.32 -20.04
N LYS A 20 14.00 -42.70 -21.14
CA LYS A 20 12.53 -42.54 -21.32
C LYS A 20 11.76 -43.49 -20.38
N ASP A 21 12.19 -44.75 -20.32
CA ASP A 21 11.58 -45.75 -19.44
C ASP A 21 11.79 -45.45 -17.99
N ARG A 22 12.95 -44.86 -17.62
CA ARG A 22 13.19 -44.34 -16.26
C ARG A 22 12.25 -43.18 -15.89
N ALA A 23 12.08 -42.23 -16.81
CA ALA A 23 11.18 -41.11 -16.59
C ALA A 23 9.72 -41.58 -16.44
N TRP A 24 9.31 -42.53 -17.27
CA TRP A 24 7.96 -43.14 -17.19
C TRP A 24 7.77 -43.94 -15.89
N TYR A 25 8.77 -44.74 -15.50
CA TYR A 25 8.74 -45.52 -14.26
C TYR A 25 8.64 -44.63 -13.01
N VAL A 26 9.47 -43.59 -12.94
CA VAL A 26 9.43 -42.59 -11.86
C VAL A 26 8.08 -41.90 -11.82
N TRP A 27 7.54 -41.51 -12.98
CA TRP A 27 6.23 -40.88 -13.07
C TRP A 27 5.11 -41.81 -12.59
N GLU A 28 5.07 -43.06 -13.02
CA GLU A 28 4.01 -44.01 -12.70
C GLU A 28 3.99 -44.37 -11.20
N TYR A 29 5.16 -44.65 -10.64
CA TYR A 29 5.27 -45.10 -9.25
C TYR A 29 5.42 -43.99 -8.22
N TYR A 30 6.00 -42.83 -8.60
CA TYR A 30 6.34 -41.75 -7.67
C TYR A 30 5.60 -40.45 -7.90
N LYS A 31 4.63 -40.38 -8.83
CA LYS A 31 3.86 -39.16 -9.13
C LYS A 31 3.25 -38.52 -7.89
N PHE A 32 2.70 -39.30 -6.98
CA PHE A 32 2.12 -38.77 -5.74
C PHE A 32 3.18 -38.28 -4.76
N HIS A 33 4.32 -38.95 -4.67
CA HIS A 33 5.44 -38.51 -3.84
C HIS A 33 6.08 -37.24 -4.39
N LEU A 34 6.26 -37.16 -5.72
CA LEU A 34 6.74 -35.97 -6.39
C LEU A 34 5.79 -34.78 -6.19
N LEU A 35 4.48 -35.00 -6.32
CA LEU A 35 3.47 -34.00 -6.07
C LEU A 35 3.53 -33.53 -4.61
N ALA A 36 3.66 -34.44 -3.65
CA ALA A 36 3.78 -34.11 -2.23
C ALA A 36 5.05 -33.29 -1.95
N VAL A 37 6.20 -33.65 -2.55
CA VAL A 37 7.45 -32.87 -2.41
C VAL A 37 7.31 -31.48 -2.97
N ILE A 38 6.72 -31.32 -4.17
CA ILE A 38 6.47 -30.01 -4.79
C ILE A 38 5.56 -29.16 -3.89
N LEU A 39 4.51 -29.75 -3.34
CA LEU A 39 3.57 -29.09 -2.44
C LEU A 39 4.29 -28.61 -1.16
N VAL A 40 5.11 -29.46 -0.55
CA VAL A 40 5.90 -29.12 0.65
C VAL A 40 6.87 -27.96 0.34
N ILE A 41 7.58 -28.01 -0.79
CA ILE A 41 8.48 -26.92 -1.22
C ILE A 41 7.68 -25.62 -1.43
N GLY A 42 6.51 -25.70 -2.06
CA GLY A 42 5.61 -24.55 -2.25
C GLY A 42 5.19 -23.94 -0.91
N VAL A 43 4.76 -24.77 0.04
CA VAL A 43 4.37 -24.31 1.39
C VAL A 43 5.56 -23.68 2.13
N LEU A 44 6.72 -24.32 2.12
CA LEU A 44 7.93 -23.78 2.77
C LEU A 44 8.38 -22.45 2.13
N SER A 45 8.28 -22.34 0.81
CA SER A 45 8.57 -21.10 0.09
C SER A 45 7.62 -19.98 0.47
N THR A 46 6.32 -20.25 0.56
CA THR A 46 5.32 -19.26 1.00
C THR A 46 5.53 -18.83 2.44
N ILE A 47 5.80 -19.77 3.35
CA ILE A 47 6.13 -19.46 4.75
C ILE A 47 7.40 -18.61 4.83
N GLY A 48 8.46 -18.99 4.11
CA GLY A 48 9.70 -18.22 4.06
C GLY A 48 9.50 -16.79 3.56
N THR A 49 8.70 -16.62 2.50
CA THR A 49 8.34 -15.30 1.97
C THR A 49 7.53 -14.49 2.99
N MET A 50 6.61 -15.13 3.70
CA MET A 50 5.77 -14.48 4.71
C MET A 50 6.60 -13.97 5.89
N ILE A 51 7.53 -14.80 6.41
CA ILE A 51 8.47 -14.41 7.48
C ILE A 51 9.38 -13.28 6.99
N TYR A 52 9.90 -13.36 5.75
CA TYR A 52 10.74 -12.31 5.20
C TYR A 52 9.99 -10.98 5.09
N ARG A 53 8.72 -10.99 4.61
CA ARG A 53 7.89 -9.79 4.52
C ARG A 53 7.58 -9.15 5.87
N GLN A 54 7.47 -9.92 6.93
CA GLN A 54 7.29 -9.40 8.31
C GLN A 54 8.49 -8.62 8.83
N THR A 55 9.65 -8.70 8.17
CA THR A 55 10.83 -7.90 8.54
C THR A 55 10.82 -6.50 7.95
N PHE A 56 9.86 -6.19 7.08
CA PHE A 56 9.68 -4.85 6.53
C PHE A 56 8.81 -4.00 7.47
N THR A 57 9.13 -2.72 7.55
CA THR A 57 8.41 -1.76 8.39
C THR A 57 7.84 -0.67 7.50
N THR A 58 6.53 -0.50 7.50
CA THR A 58 5.90 0.64 6.83
C THR A 58 6.22 1.90 7.60
N ARG A 59 6.82 2.87 6.95
CA ARG A 59 7.14 4.20 7.49
C ARG A 59 6.06 5.20 7.21
N LEU A 60 5.44 5.09 6.03
CA LEU A 60 4.37 5.98 5.60
C LEU A 60 3.46 5.22 4.65
N SER A 61 2.16 5.37 4.82
CA SER A 61 1.16 4.86 3.90
C SER A 61 0.26 6.00 3.42
N VAL A 62 0.19 6.18 2.11
CA VAL A 62 -0.56 7.23 1.43
C VAL A 62 -1.65 6.60 0.58
N ALA A 63 -2.85 7.16 0.60
CA ALA A 63 -3.92 6.83 -0.34
C ALA A 63 -4.16 8.04 -1.26
N ILE A 64 -4.14 7.80 -2.58
CA ILE A 64 -4.47 8.80 -3.59
C ILE A 64 -5.88 8.49 -4.11
N ILE A 65 -6.83 9.38 -3.84
CA ILE A 65 -8.25 9.20 -4.12
C ILE A 65 -8.70 10.19 -5.19
N ASN A 66 -9.43 9.71 -6.20
CA ASN A 66 -10.00 10.49 -7.30
C ASN A 66 -8.97 11.17 -8.22
N ASP A 67 -7.82 10.50 -8.44
CA ASP A 67 -6.91 10.91 -9.49
C ASP A 67 -7.51 10.63 -10.88
N ARG A 68 -7.70 11.71 -11.67
CA ARG A 68 -8.29 11.68 -13.01
C ARG A 68 -7.30 11.47 -14.14
N SER A 69 -6.07 11.09 -13.84
CA SER A 69 -5.02 10.83 -14.84
C SER A 69 -5.28 9.59 -15.71
N ALA A 70 -6.34 8.83 -15.43
CA ALA A 70 -6.71 7.59 -16.12
C ALA A 70 -5.58 6.54 -16.15
N GLY A 71 -4.76 6.49 -15.09
CA GLY A 71 -3.63 5.58 -14.96
C GLY A 71 -2.33 6.07 -15.64
N ALA A 72 -2.29 7.33 -16.08
CA ALA A 72 -1.08 7.94 -16.62
C ALA A 72 -0.15 8.50 -15.51
N SER A 73 -0.66 8.66 -14.27
CA SER A 73 0.13 9.06 -13.11
C SER A 73 1.00 7.90 -12.62
N SER A 74 2.09 8.24 -11.96
CA SER A 74 2.95 7.29 -11.26
C SER A 74 3.55 7.94 -10.02
N SER A 75 3.35 7.33 -8.88
CA SER A 75 3.95 7.77 -7.61
C SER A 75 5.39 7.31 -7.41
N ALA A 76 5.97 6.55 -8.35
CA ALA A 76 7.30 5.95 -8.18
C ALA A 76 8.41 6.99 -7.94
N LEU A 77 8.34 8.16 -8.59
CA LEU A 77 9.29 9.26 -8.36
C LEU A 77 9.10 9.83 -6.95
N LEU A 78 7.86 10.15 -6.58
CA LEU A 78 7.52 10.66 -5.25
C LEU A 78 7.95 9.67 -4.15
N GLU A 79 7.68 8.37 -4.33
CA GLU A 79 8.12 7.33 -3.39
C GLU A 79 9.64 7.35 -3.23
N SER A 80 10.40 7.37 -4.34
CA SER A 80 11.86 7.34 -4.31
C SER A 80 12.46 8.57 -3.61
N GLU A 81 11.92 9.76 -3.88
CA GLU A 81 12.38 11.00 -3.28
C GLU A 81 12.01 11.10 -1.80
N LEU A 82 10.80 10.69 -1.41
CA LEU A 82 10.41 10.60 0.00
C LEU A 82 11.27 9.59 0.77
N ARG A 83 11.61 8.45 0.18
CA ARG A 83 12.53 7.48 0.79
C ARG A 83 13.90 8.08 1.05
N GLU A 84 14.43 8.86 0.11
CA GLU A 84 15.70 9.57 0.26
C GLU A 84 15.60 10.65 1.34
N TYR A 85 14.57 11.49 1.27
CA TYR A 85 14.33 12.57 2.24
C TYR A 85 14.19 12.07 3.68
N MET A 86 13.43 10.98 3.89
CA MET A 86 13.20 10.36 5.19
C MET A 86 14.35 9.45 5.65
N GLY A 87 15.40 9.26 4.85
CA GLY A 87 16.52 8.37 5.17
C GLY A 87 16.12 6.90 5.32
N CYS A 88 15.18 6.43 4.52
CA CYS A 88 14.65 5.07 4.58
C CYS A 88 15.71 4.02 4.28
N GLY A 89 15.79 2.97 5.13
CA GLY A 89 16.60 1.79 4.91
C GLY A 89 15.99 0.83 3.88
N LYS A 90 16.70 -0.28 3.59
CA LYS A 90 16.25 -1.30 2.62
C LYS A 90 14.95 -2.00 3.00
N LYS A 91 14.60 -2.02 4.29
CA LYS A 91 13.40 -2.68 4.83
C LYS A 91 12.30 -1.70 5.20
N ASP A 92 12.54 -0.41 5.08
CA ASP A 92 11.52 0.60 5.29
C ASP A 92 10.69 0.74 4.03
N LEU A 93 9.36 0.74 4.17
CA LEU A 93 8.42 0.87 3.08
C LEU A 93 7.72 2.22 3.15
N ILE A 94 7.59 2.87 2.01
CA ILE A 94 6.61 3.91 1.76
C ILE A 94 5.59 3.29 0.82
N GLU A 95 4.34 3.20 1.26
CA GLU A 95 3.26 2.58 0.49
C GLU A 95 2.35 3.66 -0.09
N ILE A 96 2.26 3.75 -1.41
CA ILE A 96 1.36 4.69 -2.08
C ILE A 96 0.28 3.89 -2.79
N ASN A 97 -0.96 3.99 -2.29
CA ASN A 97 -2.13 3.33 -2.84
C ASN A 97 -2.80 4.23 -3.87
N GLU A 98 -2.62 3.89 -5.14
CA GLU A 98 -3.19 4.60 -6.29
C GLU A 98 -4.45 3.91 -6.82
N GLY A 99 -5.12 4.58 -7.77
CA GLY A 99 -6.27 4.05 -8.47
C GLY A 99 -7.53 3.93 -7.61
N LEU A 100 -7.65 4.71 -6.55
CA LEU A 100 -8.81 4.74 -5.68
C LEU A 100 -9.80 5.78 -6.19
N MET A 101 -10.93 5.33 -6.79
CA MET A 101 -11.95 6.21 -7.37
C MET A 101 -13.28 6.01 -6.65
N VAL A 102 -13.85 7.09 -6.15
CA VAL A 102 -15.20 7.12 -5.53
C VAL A 102 -15.91 8.39 -5.92
N ASP A 103 -17.14 8.30 -6.37
CA ASP A 103 -18.03 9.45 -6.47
C ASP A 103 -18.88 9.54 -5.21
N PHE A 104 -18.63 10.57 -4.40
CA PHE A 104 -19.36 10.82 -3.16
C PHE A 104 -20.67 11.60 -3.38
N ASN A 105 -20.91 12.12 -4.60
CA ASN A 105 -22.07 12.92 -4.93
C ASN A 105 -23.20 12.10 -5.62
N GLU A 106 -22.91 10.87 -6.01
CA GLU A 106 -23.92 10.02 -6.66
C GLU A 106 -24.73 9.21 -5.63
N GLU A 107 -26.05 9.12 -5.87
CA GLU A 107 -26.95 8.29 -5.05
C GLU A 107 -26.63 6.79 -5.13
N SER A 108 -25.89 6.36 -6.17
CA SER A 108 -25.45 4.99 -6.35
C SER A 108 -23.97 4.92 -6.72
N THR A 109 -23.15 4.49 -5.77
CA THR A 109 -21.73 4.21 -6.01
C THR A 109 -21.56 2.98 -6.91
N SER A 110 -20.65 3.04 -7.88
CA SER A 110 -20.33 1.90 -8.73
C SER A 110 -19.73 0.72 -7.93
N GLN A 111 -19.77 -0.50 -8.49
CA GLN A 111 -19.14 -1.66 -7.86
C GLN A 111 -17.64 -1.41 -7.54
N TYR A 112 -16.96 -0.68 -8.40
CA TYR A 112 -15.56 -0.27 -8.19
C TYR A 112 -15.45 0.71 -7.02
N GLY A 113 -16.34 1.69 -6.93
CA GLY A 113 -16.40 2.63 -5.82
C GLY A 113 -16.65 1.93 -4.48
N TYR A 114 -17.55 0.94 -4.42
CA TYR A 114 -17.74 0.13 -3.21
C TYR A 114 -16.45 -0.62 -2.80
N ALA A 115 -15.74 -1.20 -3.76
CA ALA A 115 -14.46 -1.87 -3.48
C ALA A 115 -13.41 -0.89 -2.97
N THR A 116 -13.36 0.33 -3.51
CA THR A 116 -12.48 1.41 -3.05
C THR A 116 -12.83 1.82 -1.62
N LEU A 117 -14.10 2.07 -1.31
CA LEU A 117 -14.56 2.40 0.05
C LEU A 117 -14.19 1.30 1.05
N ALA A 118 -14.41 0.03 0.68
CA ALA A 118 -14.05 -1.10 1.53
C ALA A 118 -12.52 -1.17 1.77
N LYS A 119 -11.71 -0.90 0.74
CA LYS A 119 -10.25 -0.87 0.87
C LYS A 119 -9.80 0.25 1.80
N ILE A 120 -10.29 1.48 1.62
CA ILE A 120 -9.95 2.63 2.46
C ILE A 120 -10.36 2.35 3.92
N SER A 121 -11.59 1.87 4.13
CA SER A 121 -12.09 1.51 5.46
C SER A 121 -11.22 0.45 6.15
N ALA A 122 -10.78 -0.57 5.41
CA ALA A 122 -9.89 -1.60 5.93
C ALA A 122 -8.52 -1.04 6.32
N LEU A 123 -7.94 -0.15 5.50
CA LEU A 123 -6.66 0.51 5.78
C LEU A 123 -6.74 1.40 7.03
N VAL A 124 -7.84 2.16 7.19
CA VAL A 124 -8.07 2.98 8.38
C VAL A 124 -8.28 2.11 9.62
N ALA A 125 -9.14 1.09 9.54
CA ALA A 125 -9.43 0.19 10.67
C ALA A 125 -8.20 -0.58 11.15
N SER A 126 -7.32 -0.98 10.22
CA SER A 126 -6.04 -1.65 10.55
C SER A 126 -4.93 -0.68 10.98
N LYS A 127 -5.19 0.64 11.01
CA LYS A 127 -4.19 1.68 11.27
C LYS A 127 -3.00 1.60 10.31
N SER A 128 -3.28 1.25 9.06
CA SER A 128 -2.30 1.11 7.98
C SER A 128 -2.40 2.23 6.96
N LEU A 129 -3.04 3.35 7.29
CA LEU A 129 -3.15 4.55 6.46
C LEU A 129 -2.78 5.77 7.29
N ASP A 130 -1.88 6.58 6.74
CA ASP A 130 -1.37 7.77 7.42
C ASP A 130 -1.86 9.05 6.77
N VAL A 131 -1.81 9.10 5.44
CA VAL A 131 -2.10 10.29 4.66
C VAL A 131 -3.09 9.98 3.53
N VAL A 132 -4.02 10.88 3.32
CA VAL A 132 -4.90 10.90 2.16
C VAL A 132 -4.52 12.09 1.29
N ILE A 133 -4.34 11.84 -0.01
CA ILE A 133 -4.32 12.86 -1.06
C ILE A 133 -5.60 12.66 -1.87
N GLY A 134 -6.43 13.67 -1.96
CA GLY A 134 -7.72 13.55 -2.63
C GLY A 134 -8.25 14.88 -3.12
N ASP A 135 -9.32 14.82 -3.93
CA ASP A 135 -10.08 16.00 -4.29
C ASP A 135 -10.91 16.54 -3.10
N GLN A 136 -11.46 17.71 -3.25
CA GLN A 136 -12.28 18.33 -2.21
C GLN A 136 -13.41 17.41 -1.74
N SER A 137 -14.08 16.71 -2.66
CA SER A 137 -15.21 15.85 -2.32
C SER A 137 -14.80 14.68 -1.39
N ALA A 138 -13.60 14.13 -1.58
CA ALA A 138 -13.04 13.09 -0.72
C ALA A 138 -12.72 13.64 0.67
N ILE A 139 -12.10 14.81 0.75
CA ILE A 139 -11.76 15.44 2.04
C ILE A 139 -13.03 15.77 2.83
N ASP A 140 -13.99 16.43 2.19
CA ASP A 140 -15.26 16.83 2.83
C ASP A 140 -16.04 15.61 3.31
N HIS A 141 -16.12 14.55 2.49
CA HIS A 141 -16.86 13.34 2.85
C HIS A 141 -16.31 12.69 4.12
N TYR A 142 -14.99 12.45 4.18
CA TYR A 142 -14.40 11.77 5.33
C TYR A 142 -14.33 12.66 6.58
N GLU A 143 -14.31 14.00 6.44
CA GLU A 143 -14.36 14.87 7.61
C GLU A 143 -15.74 14.85 8.28
N THR A 144 -16.83 14.52 7.60
CA THR A 144 -18.14 14.33 8.24
C THR A 144 -18.11 13.28 9.38
N VAL A 145 -17.12 12.36 9.36
CA VAL A 145 -16.90 11.36 10.41
C VAL A 145 -15.62 11.65 11.22
N SER A 146 -15.08 12.87 11.13
CA SER A 146 -13.89 13.35 11.85
C SER A 146 -12.68 12.41 11.62
N ALA A 147 -12.43 12.07 10.34
CA ALA A 147 -11.38 11.13 9.98
C ALA A 147 -9.97 11.71 10.07
N TYR A 148 -9.84 13.03 10.11
CA TYR A 148 -8.55 13.70 9.97
C TYR A 148 -8.06 14.36 11.25
N GLN A 149 -6.76 14.64 11.30
CA GLN A 149 -6.11 15.40 12.36
C GLN A 149 -6.42 16.89 12.17
N ASN A 150 -6.62 17.60 13.28
CA ASN A 150 -6.60 19.06 13.29
C ASN A 150 -5.16 19.54 13.06
N LEU A 151 -4.92 20.18 11.92
CA LEU A 151 -3.56 20.61 11.53
C LEU A 151 -3.02 21.76 12.41
N GLU A 152 -3.90 22.62 12.95
CA GLU A 152 -3.47 23.68 13.86
C GLU A 152 -2.93 23.15 15.20
N GLU A 153 -3.40 21.96 15.61
CA GLU A 153 -2.91 21.29 16.81
C GLU A 153 -1.72 20.37 16.55
N LEU A 154 -1.66 19.80 15.33
CA LEU A 154 -0.65 18.80 14.98
C LEU A 154 0.65 19.41 14.52
N LEU A 155 0.59 20.52 13.72
CA LEU A 155 1.77 21.06 13.06
C LEU A 155 2.68 21.79 14.07
N PRO A 156 4.01 21.55 14.03
CA PRO A 156 4.97 22.39 14.73
C PRO A 156 4.83 23.85 14.29
N PRO A 157 5.07 24.83 15.17
CA PRO A 157 4.86 26.25 14.87
C PRO A 157 5.58 26.74 13.60
N GLU A 158 6.80 26.27 13.36
CA GLU A 158 7.59 26.65 12.20
C GLU A 158 6.97 26.12 10.90
N LEU A 159 6.48 24.90 10.91
CA LEU A 159 5.82 24.27 9.76
C LEU A 159 4.44 24.91 9.53
N TYR A 160 3.69 25.17 10.62
CA TYR A 160 2.41 25.85 10.53
C TYR A 160 2.52 27.22 9.85
N GLU A 161 3.47 28.08 10.24
CA GLU A 161 3.68 29.40 9.63
C GLU A 161 4.00 29.30 8.14
N ARG A 162 4.64 28.21 7.69
CA ARG A 162 4.98 27.97 6.29
C ARG A 162 3.77 27.56 5.44
N VAL A 163 2.83 26.79 6.04
CA VAL A 163 1.72 26.19 5.29
C VAL A 163 0.36 26.78 5.60
N LYS A 164 0.26 27.75 6.52
CA LYS A 164 -1.03 28.31 7.00
C LYS A 164 -1.92 28.85 5.89
N ASP A 165 -1.35 29.42 4.84
CA ASP A 165 -2.10 29.97 3.72
C ASP A 165 -2.65 28.90 2.77
N HIS A 166 -2.19 27.64 2.92
CA HIS A 166 -2.65 26.47 2.18
C HIS A 166 -3.67 25.63 2.96
N ILE A 167 -4.00 26.02 4.22
CA ILE A 167 -4.91 25.25 5.08
C ILE A 167 -6.33 25.29 4.53
N TYR A 168 -6.86 24.11 4.22
CA TYR A 168 -8.25 23.88 3.87
C TYR A 168 -9.04 23.47 5.10
N ARG A 169 -10.25 24.05 5.23
CA ARG A 169 -11.17 23.76 6.33
C ARG A 169 -12.40 23.04 5.80
N ALA A 170 -12.58 21.80 6.20
CA ALA A 170 -13.78 21.03 5.92
C ALA A 170 -14.76 21.06 7.11
N LYS A 171 -16.01 20.71 6.87
CA LYS A 171 -17.04 20.61 7.90
C LYS A 171 -17.04 19.22 8.52
N ASP A 172 -16.95 19.17 9.86
CA ASP A 172 -17.18 17.95 10.61
C ASP A 172 -18.66 17.52 10.61
N GLY A 173 -19.00 16.41 11.27
CA GLY A 173 -20.37 15.90 11.36
C GLY A 173 -21.33 16.81 12.14
N GLU A 174 -20.83 17.78 12.88
CA GLU A 174 -21.60 18.79 13.62
C GLU A 174 -21.73 20.11 12.86
N GLY A 175 -21.01 20.25 11.73
CA GLY A 175 -21.00 21.43 10.87
C GLY A 175 -19.94 22.47 11.23
N ASN A 176 -19.01 22.18 12.14
CA ASN A 176 -17.91 23.06 12.48
C ASN A 176 -16.82 22.99 11.41
N LEU A 177 -16.20 24.13 11.12
CA LEU A 177 -15.09 24.20 10.18
C LEU A 177 -13.78 23.78 10.86
N MET A 178 -13.22 22.65 10.45
CA MET A 178 -11.99 22.06 10.98
C MET A 178 -10.83 22.23 10.00
N PRO A 179 -9.64 22.68 10.43
CA PRO A 179 -8.45 22.83 9.60
C PRO A 179 -7.79 21.47 9.41
N VAL A 180 -8.17 20.70 8.39
CA VAL A 180 -7.86 19.27 8.30
C VAL A 180 -7.01 18.90 7.09
N ALA A 181 -6.88 19.78 6.10
CA ALA A 181 -6.11 19.46 4.90
C ALA A 181 -5.25 20.64 4.44
N LEU A 182 -4.26 20.35 3.60
CA LEU A 182 -3.42 21.32 2.90
C LEU A 182 -3.71 21.25 1.41
N SER A 183 -3.97 22.40 0.78
CA SER A 183 -3.97 22.49 -0.68
C SER A 183 -2.56 22.24 -1.21
N LEU A 184 -2.45 21.35 -2.19
CA LEU A 184 -1.18 21.03 -2.86
C LEU A 184 -1.07 21.68 -4.25
N GLU A 185 -1.96 22.63 -4.56
CA GLU A 185 -2.05 23.28 -5.89
C GLU A 185 -0.72 23.92 -6.31
N ASP A 186 -0.05 24.60 -5.38
CA ASP A 186 1.23 25.29 -5.61
C ASP A 186 2.45 24.42 -5.33
N THR A 187 2.27 23.10 -5.20
CA THR A 187 3.38 22.17 -4.95
C THR A 187 3.82 21.44 -6.22
N ALA A 188 5.03 20.88 -6.20
CA ALA A 188 5.54 20.07 -7.30
C ALA A 188 4.87 18.67 -7.40
N LEU A 189 3.81 18.38 -6.62
CA LEU A 189 3.18 17.05 -6.60
C LEU A 189 2.70 16.64 -8.00
N GLY A 190 1.93 17.49 -8.68
CA GLY A 190 1.40 17.20 -10.02
C GLY A 190 2.49 16.95 -11.05
N GLU A 191 3.57 17.76 -11.04
CA GLU A 191 4.72 17.61 -11.94
C GLU A 191 5.48 16.31 -11.68
N LYS A 192 5.63 15.91 -10.40
CA LYS A 192 6.37 14.71 -10.00
C LYS A 192 5.61 13.42 -10.24
N THR A 193 4.30 13.45 -10.15
CA THR A 193 3.47 12.24 -10.20
C THR A 193 2.59 12.14 -11.43
N GLY A 194 2.29 13.27 -12.09
CA GLY A 194 1.29 13.34 -13.14
C GLY A 194 -0.15 13.18 -12.66
N ILE A 195 -0.40 13.32 -11.35
CA ILE A 195 -1.75 13.29 -10.76
C ILE A 195 -2.56 14.47 -11.30
N ILE A 196 -3.81 14.19 -11.69
CA ILE A 196 -4.76 15.21 -12.15
C ILE A 196 -5.89 15.32 -11.13
N MET A 197 -5.81 16.36 -10.31
CA MET A 197 -6.85 16.78 -9.34
C MET A 197 -6.94 18.29 -9.35
N ASP A 198 -8.12 18.86 -9.13
CA ASP A 198 -8.35 20.30 -9.18
C ASP A 198 -9.28 20.71 -8.02
N PRO A 199 -8.69 21.25 -6.93
CA PRO A 199 -7.30 21.11 -6.50
C PRO A 199 -7.04 19.80 -5.75
N PRO A 200 -5.78 19.32 -5.64
CA PRO A 200 -5.40 18.24 -4.76
C PRO A 200 -5.25 18.73 -3.32
N TYR A 201 -5.70 17.94 -2.37
CA TYR A 201 -5.56 18.19 -0.94
C TYR A 201 -4.86 17.04 -0.25
N LEU A 202 -4.04 17.35 0.77
CA LEU A 202 -3.41 16.38 1.66
C LEU A 202 -4.01 16.48 3.06
N ALA A 203 -4.46 15.37 3.60
CA ALA A 203 -4.94 15.27 4.98
C ALA A 203 -4.27 14.12 5.72
N ILE A 204 -4.05 14.26 7.04
CA ILE A 204 -3.47 13.23 7.89
C ILE A 204 -4.58 12.51 8.64
N ILE A 205 -4.61 11.18 8.57
CA ILE A 205 -5.62 10.36 9.26
C ILE A 205 -5.47 10.48 10.77
N GLN A 206 -6.57 10.68 11.50
CA GLN A 206 -6.58 10.87 12.94
C GLN A 206 -5.93 9.70 13.71
N GLY A 207 -6.15 8.47 13.27
CA GLY A 207 -5.59 7.25 13.84
C GLY A 207 -4.20 6.86 13.35
N SER A 208 -3.52 7.70 12.55
CA SER A 208 -2.20 7.37 11.98
C SER A 208 -1.16 7.04 13.06
N PRO A 209 -0.47 5.91 12.95
CA PRO A 209 0.65 5.56 13.82
C PRO A 209 1.95 6.28 13.45
N HIS A 210 2.07 6.83 12.22
CA HIS A 210 3.30 7.40 11.68
C HIS A 210 3.19 8.92 11.44
N LYS A 211 2.65 9.65 12.43
CA LYS A 211 2.44 11.11 12.34
C LYS A 211 3.71 11.88 11.99
N GLU A 212 4.86 11.48 12.54
CA GLU A 212 6.15 12.11 12.24
C GLU A 212 6.53 11.97 10.76
N ALA A 213 6.31 10.80 10.16
CA ALA A 213 6.56 10.60 8.74
C ALA A 213 5.58 11.40 7.86
N ALA A 214 4.32 11.53 8.29
CA ALA A 214 3.35 12.39 7.62
C ALA A 214 3.77 13.87 7.66
N LEU A 215 4.31 14.35 8.78
CA LEU A 215 4.88 15.69 8.89
C LEU A 215 6.10 15.89 7.99
N GLN A 216 7.00 14.91 7.93
CA GLN A 216 8.14 14.94 7.01
C GLN A 216 7.70 14.98 5.54
N MET A 217 6.60 14.33 5.17
CA MET A 217 6.03 14.45 3.83
C MET A 217 5.54 15.88 3.55
N ILE A 218 4.89 16.53 4.52
CA ILE A 218 4.47 17.93 4.39
C ILE A 218 5.70 18.83 4.23
N GLU A 219 6.74 18.67 5.07
CA GLU A 219 7.99 19.43 4.96
C GLU A 219 8.66 19.26 3.60
N TYR A 220 8.62 18.06 3.03
CA TYR A 220 9.15 17.77 1.71
C TYR A 220 8.36 18.47 0.60
N LEU A 221 7.02 18.52 0.72
CA LEU A 221 6.16 19.15 -0.29
C LEU A 221 6.14 20.68 -0.19
N PHE A 222 6.42 21.23 0.98
CA PHE A 222 6.49 22.67 1.26
C PHE A 222 7.89 23.05 1.78
N PRO A 223 8.92 23.09 0.91
CA PRO A 223 10.33 23.31 1.28
C PRO A 223 10.62 24.72 1.84
#